data_f0a333ac251043df119a9086b6d941ce
#
_entry.id   f0a333ac251043df119a9086b6d941ce
#
_cell.length_a   1.000
_cell.length_b   1.000
_cell.length_c   1.000
_cell.angle_alpha   90.00
_cell.angle_beta   90.00
_cell.angle_gamma   90.00
#
_symmetry.space_group_name_H-M   'P 1'
#
loop_
_entity.id
_entity.type
_entity.pdbx_description
1 polymer ?
#
loop_
_entity_poly.entity_id
_entity_poly.type
_entity_poly.pdbx_seq_one_letter_code
_entity_poly.pdbx_strand_id
1 'polypeptide(L)'
;GNAENVPHNAKICGNGTDKTKNYAISYANGTLKVTPRDIADAQIDMKQTEYVYDGVEHNPKPIIAIDNKTLKINADYELSYTNNRDCGAGTVTITGKENYTGKVEKTFQITPKTPEKDTDYKIALPVDSTYDGKPREASVWTRTGVGEVTVWYNDSTALPVRAGTYNVAVEIASSENFSAVKRMNIGSFTINKRIIFLNTTALKVADKTCNGRNDDARISGLAFSNLPEGAALSEGTDYTLSTRYASAEAGEWDVTVTVTLTNKNYTLEDESCTVKGKILPKTVELIVSTKDAVYTGLPYSESNLTCSGTSTPTYRYYADSNGTQSNQLDGAPINAGTYWVEAYAPETSSTASA
;
A
#
# COMPACT_ATOMS: atom_id res chain seq x y z
N GLY A 1 -38.51 -61.82 28.53
CA GLY A 1 -38.26 -63.29 28.54
C GLY A 1 -39.54 -64.03 28.61
N ASN A 2 -39.49 -65.30 28.29
CA ASN A 2 -40.59 -66.26 28.47
C ASN A 2 -40.28 -67.09 29.68
N ALA A 3 -41.25 -67.22 30.58
CA ALA A 3 -41.14 -68.18 31.68
C ALA A 3 -42.34 -69.12 31.62
N GLU A 4 -42.11 -70.38 31.86
CA GLU A 4 -43.17 -71.36 31.99
C GLU A 4 -43.84 -71.15 33.34
N ASN A 5 -45.13 -70.91 33.32
CA ASN A 5 -45.92 -70.78 34.55
C ASN A 5 -46.40 -72.16 34.93
N VAL A 6 -45.68 -72.78 35.86
CA VAL A 6 -46.01 -74.08 36.38
C VAL A 6 -46.90 -73.94 37.62
N PRO A 7 -48.22 -74.11 37.49
CA PRO A 7 -49.10 -74.01 38.62
C PRO A 7 -48.87 -75.18 39.58
N HIS A 8 -48.94 -74.93 40.89
CA HIS A 8 -48.80 -75.91 41.94
C HIS A 8 -49.58 -75.45 43.19
N ASN A 9 -49.86 -76.42 44.10
CA ASN A 9 -50.47 -76.19 45.40
C ASN A 9 -51.80 -75.47 45.35
N ALA A 10 -52.60 -75.68 44.28
CA ALA A 10 -53.94 -75.17 44.23
C ALA A 10 -54.81 -75.59 45.41
N LYS A 11 -55.55 -74.61 45.95
CA LYS A 11 -56.57 -74.89 47.01
C LYS A 11 -57.96 -74.59 46.47
N ILE A 12 -58.87 -75.57 46.71
CA ILE A 12 -60.27 -75.39 46.42
C ILE A 12 -61.01 -75.17 47.76
N CYS A 13 -61.54 -73.97 47.94
CA CYS A 13 -62.25 -73.60 49.17
C CYS A 13 -63.75 -73.45 48.90
N GLY A 14 -64.58 -74.04 49.78
CA GLY A 14 -66.06 -73.87 49.80
C GLY A 14 -66.53 -73.50 51.21
N ASN A 15 -67.32 -72.44 51.35
CA ASN A 15 -67.82 -71.90 52.63
C ASN A 15 -66.74 -71.75 53.72
N GLY A 16 -65.56 -71.16 53.31
CA GLY A 16 -64.43 -70.94 54.23
C GLY A 16 -63.61 -72.17 54.62
N THR A 17 -63.96 -73.38 54.14
CA THR A 17 -63.27 -74.66 54.47
C THR A 17 -62.53 -75.17 53.24
N ASP A 18 -61.28 -75.69 53.45
CA ASP A 18 -60.50 -76.35 52.44
C ASP A 18 -61.14 -77.62 51.98
N LYS A 19 -61.57 -77.72 50.72
CA LYS A 19 -62.21 -78.85 50.07
C LYS A 19 -61.27 -79.54 49.07
N THR A 20 -60.00 -79.21 49.01
CA THR A 20 -59.01 -79.70 48.03
C THR A 20 -58.97 -81.21 47.97
N LYS A 21 -59.12 -81.89 49.09
CA LYS A 21 -59.12 -83.36 49.17
C LYS A 21 -60.27 -84.07 48.39
N ASN A 22 -61.30 -83.31 48.06
CA ASN A 22 -62.46 -83.87 47.33
C ASN A 22 -62.30 -83.79 45.80
N TYR A 23 -61.16 -83.29 45.34
CA TYR A 23 -60.92 -83.06 43.92
C TYR A 23 -59.57 -83.68 43.49
N ALA A 24 -59.52 -84.26 42.33
CA ALA A 24 -58.30 -84.60 41.63
C ALA A 24 -57.95 -83.34 40.77
N ILE A 25 -56.83 -82.68 41.12
CA ILE A 25 -56.44 -81.45 40.45
C ILE A 25 -55.40 -81.85 39.41
N SER A 26 -55.65 -81.52 38.16
CA SER A 26 -54.66 -81.50 37.07
C SER A 26 -54.19 -80.09 36.78
N TYR A 27 -52.94 -80.03 36.50
CA TYR A 27 -52.32 -78.67 36.17
C TYR A 27 -51.95 -78.63 34.69
N ALA A 28 -52.20 -77.49 34.05
CA ALA A 28 -51.69 -77.17 32.73
C ALA A 28 -50.75 -75.96 32.81
N ASN A 29 -49.60 -76.14 32.29
CA ASN A 29 -48.63 -75.05 32.25
C ASN A 29 -49.10 -73.89 31.31
N GLY A 30 -49.02 -72.68 31.77
CA GLY A 30 -49.21 -71.48 30.96
C GLY A 30 -47.88 -70.84 30.60
N THR A 31 -47.85 -70.03 29.60
CA THR A 31 -46.68 -69.29 29.23
C THR A 31 -46.90 -67.77 29.58
N LEU A 32 -45.99 -67.19 30.39
CA LEU A 32 -45.95 -65.77 30.64
C LEU A 32 -44.84 -65.18 29.78
N LYS A 33 -45.21 -64.29 28.90
CA LYS A 33 -44.27 -63.52 28.02
C LYS A 33 -44.22 -62.11 28.48
N VAL A 34 -43.02 -61.62 28.82
CA VAL A 34 -42.74 -60.20 29.04
C VAL A 34 -41.95 -59.71 27.83
N THR A 35 -42.50 -58.80 27.09
CA THR A 35 -41.86 -58.19 25.93
C THR A 35 -41.12 -56.90 26.31
N PRO A 36 -39.96 -56.59 25.66
CA PRO A 36 -39.29 -55.34 25.86
C PRO A 36 -40.21 -54.13 25.54
N ARG A 37 -40.04 -53.06 26.27
CA ARG A 37 -40.77 -51.80 26.05
C ARG A 37 -40.06 -50.93 24.99
N ASP A 38 -40.80 -50.26 24.12
CA ASP A 38 -40.24 -49.40 23.13
C ASP A 38 -39.64 -48.13 23.78
N ILE A 39 -38.38 -47.80 23.44
CA ILE A 39 -37.69 -46.64 23.94
C ILE A 39 -38.28 -45.34 23.34
N ALA A 40 -39.08 -45.42 22.28
CA ALA A 40 -39.83 -44.29 21.72
C ALA A 40 -40.82 -43.66 22.70
N ASP A 41 -41.27 -44.44 23.71
CA ASP A 41 -42.15 -43.97 24.79
C ASP A 41 -41.40 -43.07 25.82
N ALA A 42 -40.09 -42.97 25.73
CA ALA A 42 -39.28 -42.26 26.72
C ALA A 42 -39.40 -40.73 26.60
N GLN A 43 -39.41 -40.11 27.75
CA GLN A 43 -39.10 -38.66 27.86
C GLN A 43 -37.59 -38.47 27.75
N ILE A 44 -37.14 -37.64 26.78
CA ILE A 44 -35.75 -37.44 26.49
C ILE A 44 -35.43 -35.94 26.66
N ASP A 45 -34.57 -35.65 27.62
CA ASP A 45 -34.06 -34.29 27.89
C ASP A 45 -32.60 -34.20 27.43
N MET A 46 -32.36 -33.47 26.35
CA MET A 46 -31.06 -33.32 25.74
C MET A 46 -30.08 -32.47 26.57
N LYS A 47 -30.55 -31.67 27.55
CA LYS A 47 -29.78 -30.72 28.37
C LYS A 47 -29.13 -29.61 27.59
N GLN A 48 -28.45 -29.93 26.51
CA GLN A 48 -27.79 -29.00 25.60
C GLN A 48 -28.08 -29.43 24.16
N THR A 49 -28.54 -28.46 23.36
CA THR A 49 -28.92 -28.66 21.95
C THR A 49 -28.13 -27.78 21.01
N GLU A 50 -27.27 -26.87 21.53
CA GLU A 50 -26.44 -25.99 20.74
C GLU A 50 -24.98 -26.03 21.22
N TYR A 51 -24.06 -26.12 20.28
CA TYR A 51 -22.60 -26.12 20.48
C TYR A 51 -22.00 -25.12 19.51
N VAL A 52 -20.83 -24.56 19.86
CA VAL A 52 -20.01 -23.78 18.95
C VAL A 52 -18.88 -24.69 18.47
N TYR A 53 -18.56 -24.65 17.20
CA TYR A 53 -17.46 -25.43 16.63
C TYR A 53 -16.15 -25.18 17.37
N ASP A 54 -15.50 -26.25 17.80
CA ASP A 54 -14.20 -26.27 18.49
C ASP A 54 -13.23 -27.29 17.88
N GLY A 55 -13.69 -28.04 16.87
CA GLY A 55 -12.92 -29.05 16.14
C GLY A 55 -12.88 -30.42 16.82
N VAL A 56 -13.65 -30.62 17.90
CA VAL A 56 -13.80 -31.93 18.55
C VAL A 56 -15.23 -32.47 18.39
N GLU A 57 -15.41 -33.76 18.64
CA GLU A 57 -16.73 -34.39 18.60
C GLU A 57 -17.58 -34.02 19.82
N HIS A 58 -18.78 -33.54 19.58
CA HIS A 58 -19.80 -33.26 20.59
C HIS A 58 -20.66 -34.49 20.81
N ASN A 59 -20.62 -35.05 22.02
CA ASN A 59 -21.32 -36.28 22.40
C ASN A 59 -22.30 -36.00 23.54
N PRO A 60 -23.45 -35.33 23.27
CA PRO A 60 -24.46 -35.05 24.28
C PRO A 60 -24.96 -36.33 24.95
N LYS A 61 -25.12 -36.27 26.28
CA LYS A 61 -25.64 -37.36 27.07
C LYS A 61 -27.04 -37.01 27.60
N PRO A 62 -28.10 -37.33 26.86
CA PRO A 62 -29.46 -36.99 27.28
C PRO A 62 -29.85 -37.74 28.53
N ILE A 63 -30.75 -37.15 29.34
CA ILE A 63 -31.45 -37.87 30.41
C ILE A 63 -32.68 -38.52 29.79
N ILE A 64 -32.81 -39.84 29.96
CA ILE A 64 -33.88 -40.64 29.40
C ILE A 64 -34.68 -41.26 30.52
N ALA A 65 -36.00 -41.06 30.53
CA ALA A 65 -36.88 -41.59 31.55
C ALA A 65 -38.15 -42.18 30.95
N ILE A 66 -38.62 -43.30 31.51
CA ILE A 66 -39.91 -43.96 31.23
C ILE A 66 -40.64 -44.15 32.57
N ASP A 67 -41.87 -43.71 32.65
CA ASP A 67 -42.74 -43.82 33.85
C ASP A 67 -42.00 -43.35 35.13
N ASN A 68 -41.35 -42.18 35.05
CA ASN A 68 -40.52 -41.56 36.12
C ASN A 68 -39.27 -42.36 36.54
N LYS A 69 -38.93 -43.43 35.85
CA LYS A 69 -37.69 -44.18 36.06
C LYS A 69 -36.63 -43.72 35.06
N THR A 70 -35.52 -43.19 35.57
CA THR A 70 -34.36 -42.87 34.74
C THR A 70 -33.65 -44.11 34.27
N LEU A 71 -33.42 -44.19 32.96
CA LEU A 71 -32.72 -45.28 32.31
C LEU A 71 -31.18 -45.09 32.41
N LYS A 72 -30.45 -46.19 32.40
CA LYS A 72 -29.00 -46.23 32.54
C LYS A 72 -28.34 -46.52 31.19
N ILE A 73 -27.40 -45.67 30.81
CA ILE A 73 -26.57 -45.89 29.62
C ILE A 73 -25.79 -47.20 29.73
N ASN A 74 -25.61 -47.91 28.62
CA ASN A 74 -24.96 -49.20 28.46
C ASN A 74 -25.71 -50.42 29.13
N ALA A 75 -26.65 -50.14 30.00
CA ALA A 75 -27.51 -51.18 30.60
C ALA A 75 -28.88 -51.20 29.91
N ASP A 76 -29.58 -50.06 29.88
CA ASP A 76 -30.95 -49.95 29.35
C ASP A 76 -30.96 -49.42 27.90
N TYR A 77 -29.91 -48.70 27.48
CA TYR A 77 -29.77 -48.13 26.13
C TYR A 77 -28.29 -47.87 25.77
N GLU A 78 -28.04 -47.70 24.47
CA GLU A 78 -26.76 -47.27 23.89
C GLU A 78 -26.95 -45.94 23.14
N LEU A 79 -25.85 -45.13 23.05
CA LEU A 79 -25.81 -43.92 22.27
C LEU A 79 -24.83 -44.09 21.12
N SER A 80 -25.22 -43.59 19.95
CA SER A 80 -24.32 -43.38 18.80
C SER A 80 -24.57 -42.00 18.21
N TYR A 81 -23.55 -41.46 17.51
CA TYR A 81 -23.56 -40.10 17.01
C TYR A 81 -23.19 -40.06 15.55
N THR A 82 -23.77 -39.10 14.82
CA THR A 82 -23.41 -38.80 13.44
C THR A 82 -23.38 -37.31 13.26
N ASN A 83 -22.49 -36.81 12.37
CA ASN A 83 -22.32 -35.37 12.06
C ASN A 83 -22.10 -34.51 13.32
N ASN A 84 -21.34 -35.02 14.28
CA ASN A 84 -21.21 -34.44 15.62
C ASN A 84 -19.92 -33.66 15.83
N ARG A 85 -19.19 -33.30 14.76
CA ARG A 85 -17.91 -32.57 14.81
C ARG A 85 -17.99 -31.24 14.05
N ASP A 86 -18.45 -31.26 12.81
CA ASP A 86 -18.48 -30.11 11.95
C ASP A 86 -19.82 -29.37 12.06
N CYS A 87 -19.85 -28.09 11.63
CA CYS A 87 -21.05 -27.28 11.72
C CYS A 87 -22.22 -27.88 10.97
N GLY A 88 -23.39 -27.76 11.58
CA GLY A 88 -24.65 -28.33 11.08
C GLY A 88 -25.42 -29.07 12.13
N ALA A 89 -26.39 -29.86 11.69
CA ALA A 89 -27.19 -30.68 12.56
C ALA A 89 -26.48 -32.01 12.87
N GLY A 90 -26.03 -32.16 14.11
CA GLY A 90 -25.59 -33.44 14.67
C GLY A 90 -26.78 -34.27 15.13
N THR A 91 -26.65 -35.60 15.09
CA THR A 91 -27.68 -36.52 15.53
C THR A 91 -27.12 -37.46 16.60
N VAL A 92 -27.88 -37.59 17.70
CA VAL A 92 -27.69 -38.67 18.67
C VAL A 92 -28.78 -39.71 18.47
N THR A 93 -28.39 -40.93 18.24
CA THR A 93 -29.29 -42.09 18.15
C THR A 93 -29.26 -42.88 19.47
N ILE A 94 -30.42 -43.04 20.09
CA ILE A 94 -30.65 -43.76 21.31
C ILE A 94 -31.24 -45.10 20.93
N THR A 95 -30.55 -46.18 21.22
CA THR A 95 -31.00 -47.55 20.91
C THR A 95 -31.31 -48.31 22.18
N GLY A 96 -32.54 -48.81 22.33
CA GLY A 96 -32.95 -49.62 23.45
C GLY A 96 -32.18 -50.92 23.56
N LYS A 97 -31.96 -51.38 24.81
CA LYS A 97 -31.18 -52.57 25.16
C LYS A 97 -31.88 -53.34 26.24
N GLU A 98 -31.71 -54.72 26.25
CA GLU A 98 -32.26 -55.62 27.24
C GLU A 98 -33.80 -55.53 27.37
N ASN A 99 -34.31 -54.87 28.41
CA ASN A 99 -35.73 -54.69 28.67
C ASN A 99 -36.37 -53.61 27.79
N TYR A 100 -35.58 -52.94 26.93
CA TYR A 100 -36.01 -51.87 26.03
C TYR A 100 -35.67 -52.25 24.59
N THR A 101 -36.43 -51.77 23.64
CA THR A 101 -36.27 -52.00 22.20
C THR A 101 -36.49 -50.72 21.43
N GLY A 102 -36.22 -50.74 20.11
CA GLY A 102 -36.44 -49.59 19.23
C GLY A 102 -35.30 -48.59 19.23
N LYS A 103 -35.48 -47.50 18.48
CA LYS A 103 -34.52 -46.41 18.33
C LYS A 103 -35.24 -45.08 18.33
N VAL A 104 -34.60 -44.04 18.90
CA VAL A 104 -35.06 -42.67 18.85
C VAL A 104 -33.89 -41.79 18.47
N GLU A 105 -34.09 -40.85 17.55
CA GLU A 105 -33.11 -39.88 17.15
C GLU A 105 -33.47 -38.50 17.69
N LYS A 106 -32.45 -37.76 18.15
CA LYS A 106 -32.54 -36.37 18.54
C LYS A 106 -31.41 -35.61 17.88
N THR A 107 -31.73 -34.39 17.44
CA THR A 107 -30.74 -33.53 16.80
C THR A 107 -30.24 -32.43 17.76
N PHE A 108 -29.02 -31.99 17.54
CA PHE A 108 -28.43 -30.80 18.14
C PHE A 108 -27.72 -30.01 17.06
N GLN A 109 -27.46 -28.71 17.30
CA GLN A 109 -26.87 -27.82 16.33
C GLN A 109 -25.44 -27.51 16.72
N ILE A 110 -24.50 -27.58 15.75
CA ILE A 110 -23.15 -27.06 15.88
C ILE A 110 -23.07 -25.78 15.01
N THR A 111 -22.83 -24.66 15.65
CA THR A 111 -22.76 -23.33 14.99
C THR A 111 -21.33 -22.95 14.67
N PRO A 112 -21.08 -22.14 13.59
CA PRO A 112 -19.75 -21.72 13.22
C PRO A 112 -19.09 -20.86 14.32
N LYS A 113 -17.80 -21.12 14.57
CA LYS A 113 -16.96 -20.32 15.46
C LYS A 113 -16.52 -19.02 14.73
N THR A 114 -16.51 -17.89 15.43
CA THR A 114 -15.82 -16.70 14.92
C THR A 114 -14.31 -16.90 15.03
N PRO A 115 -13.53 -16.75 13.94
CA PRO A 115 -12.08 -16.91 13.98
C PRO A 115 -11.42 -15.95 14.99
N GLU A 116 -10.52 -16.47 15.81
CA GLU A 116 -9.79 -15.71 16.82
C GLU A 116 -8.35 -15.44 16.37
N LYS A 117 -7.91 -14.18 16.53
CA LYS A 117 -6.53 -13.79 16.28
C LYS A 117 -5.58 -14.58 17.18
N ASP A 118 -4.40 -14.90 16.65
CA ASP A 118 -3.31 -15.66 17.29
C ASP A 118 -3.63 -17.15 17.58
N THR A 119 -4.89 -17.54 17.46
CA THR A 119 -5.35 -18.92 17.59
C THR A 119 -5.71 -19.53 16.23
N ASP A 120 -6.66 -18.92 15.53
CA ASP A 120 -7.19 -19.42 14.26
C ASP A 120 -6.54 -18.72 13.05
N TYR A 121 -6.03 -17.49 13.23
CA TYR A 121 -5.23 -16.78 12.23
C TYR A 121 -4.16 -15.89 12.87
N LYS A 122 -3.05 -15.66 12.14
CA LYS A 122 -1.97 -14.76 12.53
C LYS A 122 -1.63 -13.85 11.36
N ILE A 123 -1.36 -12.59 11.65
CA ILE A 123 -0.94 -11.62 10.65
C ILE A 123 0.24 -10.84 11.20
N ALA A 124 1.35 -10.85 10.47
CA ALA A 124 2.51 -10.04 10.75
C ALA A 124 2.58 -8.90 9.74
N LEU A 125 2.61 -7.67 10.24
CA LEU A 125 2.75 -6.47 9.43
C LEU A 125 4.17 -6.37 8.88
N PRO A 126 4.35 -5.76 7.67
CA PRO A 126 5.67 -5.35 7.22
C PRO A 126 6.29 -4.39 8.25
N VAL A 127 7.59 -4.49 8.43
CA VAL A 127 8.34 -3.52 9.23
C VAL A 127 8.46 -2.20 8.48
N ASP A 128 8.57 -1.09 9.21
CA ASP A 128 8.87 0.21 8.61
C ASP A 128 10.16 0.13 7.82
N SER A 129 10.17 0.70 6.64
CA SER A 129 11.26 0.56 5.68
C SER A 129 11.45 1.86 4.91
N THR A 130 12.57 1.98 4.20
CA THR A 130 12.84 3.07 3.25
C THR A 130 12.43 2.62 1.85
N TYR A 131 11.90 3.54 1.06
CA TYR A 131 11.51 3.30 -0.34
C TYR A 131 12.67 2.69 -1.15
N ASP A 132 12.41 1.56 -1.78
CA ASP A 132 13.34 0.83 -2.64
C ASP A 132 12.70 0.34 -3.95
N GLY A 133 11.45 0.77 -4.22
CA GLY A 133 10.69 0.37 -5.40
C GLY A 133 10.05 -1.02 -5.31
N LYS A 134 10.23 -1.75 -4.20
CA LYS A 134 9.68 -3.10 -4.01
C LYS A 134 8.36 -3.08 -3.23
N PRO A 135 7.44 -4.00 -3.53
CA PRO A 135 6.18 -4.12 -2.80
C PRO A 135 6.41 -4.59 -1.35
N ARG A 136 5.50 -4.19 -0.46
CA ARG A 136 5.43 -4.63 0.94
C ARG A 136 4.15 -5.41 1.15
N GLU A 137 4.29 -6.62 1.69
CA GLU A 137 3.19 -7.54 1.94
C GLU A 137 3.14 -7.96 3.40
N ALA A 138 1.96 -7.97 4.00
CA ALA A 138 1.73 -8.57 5.30
C ALA A 138 1.74 -10.10 5.16
N SER A 139 2.42 -10.80 6.06
CA SER A 139 2.36 -12.26 6.08
C SER A 139 1.12 -12.75 6.84
N VAL A 140 0.42 -13.68 6.23
CA VAL A 140 -0.81 -14.26 6.75
C VAL A 140 -0.60 -15.75 6.97
N TRP A 141 -1.02 -16.24 8.13
CA TRP A 141 -1.16 -17.65 8.43
C TRP A 141 -2.57 -17.93 8.95
N THR A 142 -3.19 -19.01 8.52
CA THR A 142 -4.50 -19.46 8.97
C THR A 142 -4.48 -20.92 9.36
N ARG A 143 -5.27 -21.27 10.38
CA ARG A 143 -5.60 -22.65 10.70
C ARG A 143 -6.41 -23.27 9.56
N THR A 144 -6.24 -24.56 9.33
CA THR A 144 -7.04 -25.31 8.34
C THR A 144 -8.54 -25.14 8.64
N GLY A 145 -9.30 -24.85 7.59
CA GLY A 145 -10.75 -24.67 7.67
C GLY A 145 -11.22 -23.24 7.92
N VAL A 146 -10.33 -22.31 8.31
CA VAL A 146 -10.64 -20.88 8.33
C VAL A 146 -10.84 -20.40 6.89
N GLY A 147 -11.78 -19.49 6.67
CA GLY A 147 -12.07 -18.94 5.35
C GLY A 147 -10.91 -18.12 4.78
N GLU A 148 -11.04 -17.73 3.52
CA GLU A 148 -10.05 -16.90 2.82
C GLU A 148 -9.85 -15.57 3.55
N VAL A 149 -8.59 -15.18 3.73
CA VAL A 149 -8.20 -13.91 4.34
C VAL A 149 -7.82 -12.92 3.25
N THR A 150 -8.55 -11.81 3.18
CA THR A 150 -8.21 -10.67 2.32
C THR A 150 -7.53 -9.60 3.15
N VAL A 151 -6.33 -9.17 2.71
CA VAL A 151 -5.58 -8.09 3.35
C VAL A 151 -5.78 -6.79 2.55
N TRP A 152 -6.07 -5.72 3.26
CA TRP A 152 -6.29 -4.39 2.71
C TRP A 152 -5.20 -3.44 3.20
N TYR A 153 -4.66 -2.63 2.28
CA TYR A 153 -3.71 -1.56 2.56
C TYR A 153 -4.40 -0.23 2.23
N ASN A 154 -4.77 0.54 3.26
CA ASN A 154 -5.77 1.60 3.16
C ASN A 154 -7.08 1.02 2.59
N ASP A 155 -7.55 1.45 1.42
CA ASP A 155 -8.77 0.93 0.80
C ASP A 155 -8.50 0.05 -0.43
N SER A 156 -7.29 -0.48 -0.57
CA SER A 156 -6.84 -1.28 -1.71
C SER A 156 -6.25 -2.61 -1.27
N THR A 157 -6.42 -3.65 -2.08
CA THR A 157 -5.72 -4.93 -1.94
C THR A 157 -4.38 -4.95 -2.68
N ALA A 158 -4.07 -3.89 -3.46
CA ALA A 158 -2.79 -3.77 -4.14
C ALA A 158 -1.66 -3.56 -3.13
N LEU A 159 -0.55 -4.27 -3.34
CA LEU A 159 0.60 -4.19 -2.45
C LEU A 159 1.23 -2.79 -2.46
N PRO A 160 1.50 -2.19 -1.30
CA PRO A 160 2.15 -0.91 -1.17
C PRO A 160 3.58 -0.93 -1.72
N VAL A 161 3.88 0.04 -2.59
CA VAL A 161 5.23 0.25 -3.14
C VAL A 161 5.74 1.65 -2.80
N ARG A 162 4.87 2.68 -2.87
CA ARG A 162 5.26 4.08 -2.73
C ARG A 162 5.52 4.47 -1.28
N ALA A 163 6.32 5.51 -1.08
CA ALA A 163 6.50 6.11 0.23
C ALA A 163 5.17 6.64 0.78
N GLY A 164 4.87 6.31 2.04
CA GLY A 164 3.63 6.67 2.71
C GLY A 164 3.34 5.75 3.89
N THR A 165 2.34 6.09 4.69
CA THR A 165 1.84 5.26 5.79
C THR A 165 0.60 4.49 5.30
N TYR A 166 0.56 3.20 5.59
CA TYR A 166 -0.48 2.27 5.16
C TYR A 166 -1.15 1.64 6.37
N ASN A 167 -2.43 1.91 6.54
CA ASN A 167 -3.27 1.18 7.49
C ASN A 167 -3.57 -0.19 6.91
N VAL A 168 -3.38 -1.23 7.70
CA VAL A 168 -3.64 -2.61 7.29
C VAL A 168 -4.91 -3.09 7.96
N ALA A 169 -5.83 -3.57 7.15
CA ALA A 169 -7.06 -4.20 7.60
C ALA A 169 -7.20 -5.59 7.01
N VAL A 170 -7.93 -6.45 7.68
CA VAL A 170 -8.22 -7.80 7.21
C VAL A 170 -9.71 -8.07 7.20
N GLU A 171 -10.11 -8.91 6.29
CA GLU A 171 -11.44 -9.49 6.16
C GLU A 171 -11.28 -10.98 6.00
N ILE A 172 -12.11 -11.79 6.69
CA ILE A 172 -12.08 -13.23 6.58
C ILE A 172 -13.44 -13.71 6.09
N ALA A 173 -13.47 -14.40 4.98
CA ALA A 173 -14.68 -14.99 4.44
C ALA A 173 -15.21 -16.10 5.36
N SER A 174 -16.53 -16.33 5.36
CA SER A 174 -17.09 -17.50 6.04
C SER A 174 -16.64 -18.79 5.38
N SER A 175 -16.56 -19.84 6.17
CA SER A 175 -16.33 -21.19 5.71
C SER A 175 -17.33 -22.15 6.36
N GLU A 176 -17.19 -23.44 6.17
CA GLU A 176 -18.09 -24.43 6.76
C GLU A 176 -18.16 -24.32 8.29
N ASN A 177 -17.00 -24.18 8.94
CA ASN A 177 -16.88 -24.24 10.41
C ASN A 177 -16.57 -22.88 11.06
N PHE A 178 -16.36 -21.83 10.26
CA PHE A 178 -16.05 -20.49 10.76
C PHE A 178 -16.95 -19.44 10.15
N SER A 179 -17.43 -18.52 10.99
CA SER A 179 -18.17 -17.34 10.54
C SER A 179 -17.24 -16.30 9.93
N ALA A 180 -17.79 -15.45 9.06
CA ALA A 180 -17.04 -14.34 8.49
C ALA A 180 -16.60 -13.33 9.56
N VAL A 181 -15.40 -12.76 9.36
CA VAL A 181 -14.93 -11.57 10.08
C VAL A 181 -15.02 -10.39 9.14
N LYS A 182 -15.81 -9.39 9.50
CA LYS A 182 -15.88 -8.14 8.76
C LYS A 182 -14.55 -7.42 8.79
N ARG A 183 -14.30 -6.64 7.76
CA ARG A 183 -13.08 -5.83 7.63
C ARG A 183 -12.78 -5.07 8.92
N MET A 184 -11.60 -5.32 9.49
CA MET A 184 -11.13 -4.72 10.73
C MET A 184 -9.68 -4.28 10.61
N ASN A 185 -9.35 -3.13 11.20
CA ASN A 185 -7.98 -2.62 11.24
C ASN A 185 -7.14 -3.46 12.22
N ILE A 186 -5.92 -3.81 11.80
CA ILE A 186 -4.97 -4.60 12.60
C ILE A 186 -3.67 -3.85 12.90
N GLY A 187 -3.46 -2.67 12.32
CA GLY A 187 -2.28 -1.83 12.54
C GLY A 187 -1.88 -1.05 11.30
N SER A 188 -0.68 -0.52 11.31
CA SER A 188 -0.11 0.23 10.18
C SER A 188 1.39 0.03 10.10
N PHE A 189 1.97 0.32 8.92
CA PHE A 189 3.42 0.42 8.70
C PHE A 189 3.71 1.59 7.77
N THR A 190 4.99 2.03 7.73
CA THR A 190 5.43 3.17 6.92
C THR A 190 6.53 2.77 5.96
N ILE A 191 6.40 3.19 4.70
CA ILE A 191 7.50 3.24 3.74
C ILE A 191 8.00 4.69 3.75
N ASN A 192 9.17 4.91 4.35
CA ASN A 192 9.78 6.23 4.46
C ASN A 192 10.31 6.68 3.09
N LYS A 193 10.31 7.98 2.84
CA LYS A 193 10.97 8.55 1.66
C LYS A 193 12.46 8.20 1.68
N ARG A 194 13.03 7.96 0.51
CA ARG A 194 14.47 7.75 0.37
C ARG A 194 15.16 9.09 0.21
N ILE A 195 16.19 9.34 1.03
CA ILE A 195 17.06 10.50 0.90
C ILE A 195 18.00 10.23 -0.28
N ILE A 196 18.06 11.19 -1.21
CA ILE A 196 18.95 11.16 -2.37
C ILE A 196 19.83 12.42 -2.37
N PHE A 197 20.96 12.33 -3.07
CA PHE A 197 21.95 13.41 -3.12
C PHE A 197 22.15 13.87 -4.54
N LEU A 198 22.42 15.17 -4.73
CA LEU A 198 22.85 15.70 -6.00
C LEU A 198 24.29 15.20 -6.32
N ASN A 199 24.46 14.61 -7.47
CA ASN A 199 25.79 14.24 -7.98
C ASN A 199 26.19 15.26 -9.04
N THR A 200 27.11 16.16 -8.65
CA THR A 200 27.56 17.30 -9.48
C THR A 200 28.87 17.00 -10.21
N THR A 201 29.41 15.78 -10.11
CA THR A 201 30.74 15.43 -10.69
C THR A 201 30.82 15.70 -12.19
N ALA A 202 29.74 15.46 -12.92
CA ALA A 202 29.64 15.69 -14.37
C ALA A 202 28.85 16.96 -14.73
N LEU A 203 28.42 17.74 -13.73
CA LEU A 203 27.59 18.93 -13.94
C LEU A 203 28.38 20.00 -14.68
N LYS A 204 27.83 20.50 -15.77
CA LYS A 204 28.41 21.55 -16.61
C LYS A 204 27.34 22.59 -16.96
N VAL A 205 27.78 23.83 -17.08
CA VAL A 205 27.00 24.94 -17.60
C VAL A 205 27.50 25.27 -19.01
N ALA A 206 26.59 25.35 -19.96
CA ALA A 206 26.96 25.83 -21.31
C ALA A 206 27.21 27.33 -21.29
N ASP A 207 28.27 27.78 -22.02
CA ASP A 207 28.49 29.17 -22.23
C ASP A 207 27.31 29.81 -22.91
N LYS A 208 26.98 31.04 -22.52
CA LYS A 208 25.95 31.83 -23.18
C LYS A 208 26.47 33.24 -23.51
N THR A 209 25.90 33.87 -24.52
CA THR A 209 26.17 35.29 -24.82
C THR A 209 25.30 36.17 -23.91
N CYS A 210 25.87 37.26 -23.43
CA CYS A 210 25.18 38.27 -22.62
C CYS A 210 23.87 38.72 -23.29
N ASN A 211 22.76 38.58 -22.58
CA ASN A 211 21.41 38.94 -23.02
C ASN A 211 20.64 39.72 -21.95
N GLY A 212 21.33 40.14 -20.88
CA GLY A 212 20.76 40.84 -19.74
C GLY A 212 19.97 40.00 -18.78
N ARG A 213 19.95 38.64 -18.95
CA ARG A 213 19.23 37.68 -18.07
C ARG A 213 20.23 36.84 -17.28
N ASN A 214 19.86 36.49 -16.07
CA ASN A 214 20.67 35.61 -15.22
C ASN A 214 19.96 34.30 -14.82
N ASP A 215 18.75 34.06 -15.33
CA ASP A 215 17.88 32.95 -14.97
C ASP A 215 17.72 31.88 -16.08
N ASP A 216 18.62 31.88 -17.06
CA ASP A 216 18.54 31.07 -18.27
C ASP A 216 19.79 30.20 -18.54
N ALA A 217 20.51 29.80 -17.47
CA ALA A 217 21.65 28.93 -17.62
C ALA A 217 21.20 27.52 -18.09
N ARG A 218 21.88 26.99 -19.11
CA ARG A 218 21.68 25.64 -19.61
C ARG A 218 22.69 24.71 -18.98
N ILE A 219 22.20 23.72 -18.25
CA ILE A 219 23.05 22.72 -17.58
C ILE A 219 22.95 21.34 -18.23
N SER A 220 23.95 20.53 -18.01
CA SER A 220 24.01 19.12 -18.40
C SER A 220 24.81 18.33 -17.38
N GLY A 221 24.60 16.99 -17.33
CA GLY A 221 25.37 16.11 -16.48
C GLY A 221 24.96 16.13 -15.00
N LEU A 222 23.81 16.74 -14.63
CA LEU A 222 23.22 16.57 -13.30
C LEU A 222 22.77 15.11 -13.15
N ALA A 223 23.12 14.49 -12.04
CA ALA A 223 22.70 13.14 -11.69
C ALA A 223 22.32 13.06 -10.20
N PHE A 224 21.76 11.94 -9.82
CA PHE A 224 21.38 11.67 -8.43
C PHE A 224 22.07 10.41 -7.94
N SER A 225 22.48 10.38 -6.68
CA SER A 225 23.02 9.20 -6.03
C SER A 225 22.08 8.69 -4.92
N ASN A 226 22.35 7.47 -4.43
CA ASN A 226 21.52 6.76 -3.47
C ASN A 226 20.10 6.42 -3.99
N LEU A 227 19.93 6.27 -5.29
CA LEU A 227 18.71 5.73 -5.89
C LEU A 227 18.62 4.20 -5.66
N PRO A 228 17.40 3.61 -5.69
CA PRO A 228 17.26 2.16 -5.81
C PRO A 228 17.95 1.64 -7.07
N GLU A 229 18.39 0.38 -7.04
CA GLU A 229 19.04 -0.26 -8.19
C GLU A 229 18.17 -0.17 -9.45
N GLY A 230 18.76 0.30 -10.55
CA GLY A 230 18.09 0.47 -11.83
C GLY A 230 17.13 1.68 -11.91
N ALA A 231 16.97 2.45 -10.83
CA ALA A 231 16.14 3.64 -10.85
C ALA A 231 16.88 4.84 -11.44
N ALA A 232 16.16 5.65 -12.22
CA ALA A 232 16.60 6.94 -12.73
C ALA A 232 15.49 7.97 -12.56
N LEU A 233 15.86 9.24 -12.38
CA LEU A 233 14.91 10.35 -12.30
C LEU A 233 14.94 11.15 -13.59
N SER A 234 13.78 11.58 -14.06
CA SER A 234 13.60 12.35 -15.28
C SER A 234 13.12 13.76 -14.98
N GLU A 235 13.78 14.74 -15.59
CA GLU A 235 13.33 16.14 -15.52
C GLU A 235 11.92 16.29 -16.13
N GLY A 236 11.11 17.16 -15.54
CA GLY A 236 9.71 17.38 -15.93
C GLY A 236 8.74 16.34 -15.38
N THR A 237 9.20 15.14 -14.99
CA THR A 237 8.36 14.08 -14.38
C THR A 237 8.65 13.92 -12.89
N ASP A 238 9.92 13.69 -12.53
CA ASP A 238 10.33 13.38 -11.16
C ASP A 238 10.85 14.62 -10.43
N TYR A 239 11.36 15.59 -11.16
CA TYR A 239 11.87 16.86 -10.64
C TYR A 239 11.79 17.98 -11.68
N THR A 240 11.93 19.22 -11.21
CA THR A 240 12.11 20.41 -12.04
C THR A 240 13.39 21.14 -11.64
N LEU A 241 13.96 21.89 -12.58
CA LEU A 241 15.17 22.67 -12.38
C LEU A 241 14.89 24.17 -12.49
N SER A 242 15.58 24.93 -11.67
CA SER A 242 15.77 26.37 -11.90
C SER A 242 17.26 26.71 -11.77
N THR A 243 17.72 27.65 -12.59
CA THR A 243 19.11 28.04 -12.63
C THR A 243 19.24 29.52 -12.51
N ARG A 244 20.29 29.99 -11.83
CA ARG A 244 20.54 31.43 -11.70
C ARG A 244 22.04 31.75 -11.63
N TYR A 245 22.54 32.58 -12.56
CA TYR A 245 23.84 33.17 -12.43
C TYR A 245 23.86 34.24 -11.32
N ALA A 246 24.98 34.40 -10.66
CA ALA A 246 25.19 35.49 -9.68
C ALA A 246 25.11 36.89 -10.30
N SER A 247 25.38 37.04 -11.62
CA SER A 247 25.23 38.28 -12.37
C SER A 247 24.65 38.01 -13.76
N ALA A 248 24.11 39.04 -14.42
CA ALA A 248 23.70 38.99 -15.81
C ALA A 248 24.81 39.52 -16.79
N GLU A 249 25.90 40.03 -16.24
CA GLU A 249 27.00 40.63 -17.00
C GLU A 249 27.96 39.56 -17.58
N ALA A 250 28.71 39.92 -18.60
CA ALA A 250 29.77 39.07 -19.15
C ALA A 250 30.84 38.78 -18.08
N GLY A 251 31.31 37.54 -18.03
CA GLY A 251 32.28 37.08 -17.03
C GLY A 251 32.06 35.62 -16.61
N GLU A 252 32.84 35.20 -15.64
CA GLU A 252 32.67 33.90 -14.99
C GLU A 252 31.95 34.07 -13.65
N TRP A 253 30.83 33.35 -13.49
CA TRP A 253 29.94 33.54 -12.36
C TRP A 253 29.59 32.18 -11.73
N ASP A 254 29.25 32.23 -10.46
CA ASP A 254 28.58 31.13 -9.81
C ASP A 254 27.16 31.01 -10.35
N VAL A 255 26.77 29.80 -10.71
CA VAL A 255 25.43 29.42 -11.12
C VAL A 255 24.83 28.54 -10.03
N THR A 256 23.80 29.04 -9.38
CA THR A 256 22.98 28.22 -8.47
C THR A 256 22.01 27.38 -9.29
N VAL A 257 22.05 26.09 -9.09
CA VAL A 257 21.09 25.12 -9.65
C VAL A 257 20.21 24.63 -8.51
N THR A 258 18.92 24.89 -8.59
CA THR A 258 17.94 24.44 -7.60
C THR A 258 17.10 23.32 -8.20
N VAL A 259 16.93 22.22 -7.46
CA VAL A 259 16.16 21.05 -7.84
C VAL A 259 14.93 20.96 -6.96
N THR A 260 13.75 20.88 -7.57
CA THR A 260 12.49 20.68 -6.87
C THR A 260 11.92 19.31 -7.22
N LEU A 261 11.84 18.39 -6.25
CA LEU A 261 11.27 17.06 -6.46
C LEU A 261 9.74 17.13 -6.59
N THR A 262 9.23 16.50 -7.63
CA THR A 262 7.80 16.17 -7.81
C THR A 262 7.50 14.74 -7.38
N ASN A 263 8.47 13.84 -7.48
CA ASN A 263 8.35 12.45 -7.06
C ASN A 263 8.35 12.34 -5.53
N LYS A 264 7.21 11.93 -4.98
CA LYS A 264 6.95 11.87 -3.52
C LYS A 264 7.68 10.74 -2.79
N ASN A 265 8.33 9.83 -3.52
CA ASN A 265 9.10 8.72 -2.94
C ASN A 265 10.47 9.13 -2.42
N TYR A 266 10.92 10.33 -2.78
CA TYR A 266 12.25 10.83 -2.47
C TYR A 266 12.21 12.14 -1.67
N THR A 267 13.30 12.42 -1.00
CA THR A 267 13.67 13.74 -0.47
C THR A 267 15.12 14.01 -0.82
N LEU A 268 15.47 15.27 -1.09
CA LEU A 268 16.84 15.70 -1.31
C LEU A 268 17.48 16.03 0.04
N GLU A 269 18.76 15.68 0.23
CA GLU A 269 19.56 16.17 1.33
C GLU A 269 19.82 17.67 1.15
N ASP A 270 20.29 18.05 -0.06
CA ASP A 270 20.47 19.43 -0.47
C ASP A 270 19.61 19.70 -1.70
N GLU A 271 18.79 20.76 -1.66
CA GLU A 271 17.92 21.16 -2.77
C GLU A 271 18.64 21.99 -3.84
N SER A 272 19.87 22.42 -3.59
CA SER A 272 20.63 23.25 -4.53
C SER A 272 22.13 22.94 -4.50
N CYS A 273 22.80 23.25 -5.60
CA CYS A 273 24.25 23.21 -5.74
C CYS A 273 24.72 24.42 -6.54
N THR A 274 26.03 24.67 -6.49
CA THR A 274 26.68 25.76 -7.20
C THR A 274 27.72 25.20 -8.15
N VAL A 275 27.78 25.77 -9.38
CA VAL A 275 28.75 25.41 -10.42
C VAL A 275 29.19 26.68 -11.16
N LYS A 276 30.39 26.72 -11.71
CA LYS A 276 30.87 27.86 -12.52
C LYS A 276 30.27 27.82 -13.92
N GLY A 277 29.87 29.01 -14.41
CA GLY A 277 29.37 29.20 -15.75
C GLY A 277 29.92 30.49 -16.33
N LYS A 278 29.96 30.59 -17.66
CA LYS A 278 30.53 31.71 -18.37
C LYS A 278 29.49 32.44 -19.23
N ILE A 279 29.44 33.74 -19.08
CA ILE A 279 28.67 34.63 -19.95
C ILE A 279 29.68 35.37 -20.86
N LEU A 280 29.57 35.11 -22.15
CA LEU A 280 30.41 35.76 -23.17
C LEU A 280 29.88 37.14 -23.44
N PRO A 281 30.75 38.12 -23.71
CA PRO A 281 30.31 39.43 -24.16
C PRO A 281 29.48 39.33 -25.44
N LYS A 282 28.51 40.24 -25.56
CA LYS A 282 27.77 40.39 -26.82
C LYS A 282 28.64 41.12 -27.81
N THR A 283 28.88 40.56 -28.98
CA THR A 283 29.56 41.28 -30.08
C THR A 283 28.65 42.37 -30.62
N VAL A 284 29.20 43.54 -30.75
CA VAL A 284 28.55 44.71 -31.32
C VAL A 284 29.35 45.16 -32.55
N GLU A 285 28.70 45.29 -33.67
CA GLU A 285 29.29 45.89 -34.88
C GLU A 285 28.94 47.36 -34.90
N LEU A 286 29.97 48.24 -34.96
CA LEU A 286 29.81 49.65 -35.09
C LEU A 286 29.91 50.02 -36.57
N ILE A 287 28.85 50.65 -37.11
CA ILE A 287 28.82 51.16 -38.47
C ILE A 287 28.68 52.65 -38.36
N VAL A 288 29.70 53.39 -38.83
CA VAL A 288 29.70 54.85 -38.90
C VAL A 288 29.22 55.26 -40.28
N SER A 289 28.22 56.12 -40.30
CA SER A 289 27.80 56.83 -41.53
C SER A 289 28.07 58.30 -41.38
N THR A 290 28.63 58.84 -42.39
CA THR A 290 29.06 60.27 -42.45
C THR A 290 28.23 61.03 -43.47
N LYS A 291 28.07 62.34 -43.27
CA LYS A 291 27.54 63.30 -44.27
C LYS A 291 28.61 64.34 -44.63
N ASP A 292 28.78 64.61 -45.92
CA ASP A 292 29.67 65.67 -46.36
C ASP A 292 29.26 67.05 -45.77
N ALA A 293 30.23 67.84 -45.47
CA ALA A 293 30.00 69.22 -44.95
C ALA A 293 30.76 70.19 -45.73
N VAL A 294 30.20 71.44 -45.88
CA VAL A 294 30.88 72.54 -46.50
C VAL A 294 31.76 73.27 -45.47
N TYR A 295 32.95 73.72 -45.89
CA TYR A 295 33.87 74.44 -45.03
C TYR A 295 33.22 75.69 -44.41
N THR A 296 33.26 75.76 -43.09
CA THR A 296 32.66 76.85 -42.31
C THR A 296 33.67 77.56 -41.40
N GLY A 297 34.93 77.13 -41.37
CA GLY A 297 35.94 77.59 -40.42
C GLY A 297 35.76 77.01 -39.00
N LEU A 298 34.73 76.13 -38.78
CA LEU A 298 34.46 75.46 -37.53
C LEU A 298 34.81 73.97 -37.65
N PRO A 299 35.02 73.20 -36.52
CA PRO A 299 35.21 71.81 -36.55
C PRO A 299 34.01 71.08 -37.18
N TYR A 300 34.26 69.99 -37.88
CA TYR A 300 33.21 69.13 -38.43
C TYR A 300 32.23 68.71 -37.31
N SER A 301 30.95 68.95 -37.56
CA SER A 301 29.92 68.66 -36.57
C SER A 301 29.65 67.21 -36.44
N GLU A 302 29.72 66.65 -35.21
CA GLU A 302 29.35 65.22 -34.90
C GLU A 302 27.87 64.96 -35.18
N SER A 303 27.03 66.00 -35.31
CA SER A 303 25.63 65.81 -35.74
C SER A 303 25.50 65.24 -37.16
N ASN A 304 26.56 65.32 -37.95
CA ASN A 304 26.66 64.73 -39.28
C ASN A 304 27.10 63.28 -39.27
N LEU A 305 27.39 62.71 -38.07
CA LEU A 305 27.77 61.34 -37.87
C LEU A 305 26.58 60.55 -37.26
N THR A 306 26.39 59.36 -37.74
CA THR A 306 25.50 58.38 -37.10
C THR A 306 26.28 57.10 -36.88
N CYS A 307 26.14 56.51 -35.72
CA CYS A 307 26.76 55.23 -35.40
C CYS A 307 25.67 54.23 -34.95
N SER A 308 25.62 53.09 -35.58
CA SER A 308 24.79 51.97 -35.11
C SER A 308 25.60 51.14 -34.13
N GLY A 309 24.90 50.42 -33.25
CA GLY A 309 25.53 49.45 -32.32
C GLY A 309 25.83 50.03 -30.93
N THR A 310 25.87 51.35 -30.76
CA THR A 310 25.99 51.99 -29.44
C THR A 310 25.21 53.31 -29.39
N SER A 311 24.73 53.69 -28.21
CA SER A 311 24.05 54.94 -27.96
C SER A 311 25.01 56.05 -27.58
N THR A 312 26.24 55.71 -27.25
CA THR A 312 27.27 56.69 -26.77
C THR A 312 28.61 56.48 -27.47
N PRO A 313 28.69 56.62 -28.82
CA PRO A 313 29.94 56.50 -29.52
C PRO A 313 30.85 57.65 -29.18
N THR A 314 32.16 57.42 -29.12
CA THR A 314 33.18 58.41 -29.22
C THR A 314 33.85 58.29 -30.57
N TYR A 315 34.30 59.41 -31.13
CA TYR A 315 34.86 59.44 -32.47
C TYR A 315 36.32 59.83 -32.43
N ARG A 316 37.13 59.22 -33.31
CA ARG A 316 38.51 59.59 -33.61
C ARG A 316 38.58 59.91 -35.07
N TYR A 317 39.36 60.90 -35.38
CA TYR A 317 39.53 61.41 -36.76
C TYR A 317 40.95 61.19 -37.20
N TYR A 318 41.15 60.87 -38.46
CA TYR A 318 42.45 60.56 -39.03
C TYR A 318 42.62 61.30 -40.36
N ALA A 319 43.88 61.70 -40.68
CA ALA A 319 44.22 62.36 -41.91
C ALA A 319 44.20 61.42 -43.14
N ASP A 320 44.26 60.13 -42.93
CA ASP A 320 44.19 59.13 -43.99
C ASP A 320 43.48 57.84 -43.52
N SER A 321 43.29 56.90 -44.46
CA SER A 321 42.55 55.61 -44.22
C SER A 321 43.32 54.60 -43.41
N ASN A 322 44.56 54.84 -42.98
CA ASN A 322 45.36 53.92 -42.29
C ASN A 322 45.05 53.81 -40.78
N GLY A 323 44.35 54.84 -40.25
CA GLY A 323 43.91 54.86 -38.85
C GLY A 323 45.05 54.70 -37.83
N THR A 324 46.26 55.11 -38.15
CA THR A 324 47.39 54.98 -37.25
C THR A 324 47.46 56.16 -36.28
N GLN A 325 48.01 55.94 -35.09
CA GLN A 325 48.14 56.98 -34.09
C GLN A 325 48.96 58.23 -34.62
N SER A 326 49.90 58.03 -35.54
CA SER A 326 50.65 59.06 -36.15
C SER A 326 49.84 59.97 -37.07
N ASN A 327 48.72 59.54 -37.60
CA ASN A 327 47.77 60.23 -38.46
C ASN A 327 46.50 60.64 -37.78
N GLN A 328 46.37 60.35 -36.48
CA GLN A 328 45.21 60.77 -35.67
C GLN A 328 45.24 62.31 -35.46
N LEU A 329 44.09 62.94 -35.65
CA LEU A 329 43.88 64.30 -35.36
C LEU A 329 43.55 64.52 -33.89
N ASP A 330 43.91 65.70 -33.34
CA ASP A 330 43.58 66.08 -31.96
C ASP A 330 42.08 66.28 -31.72
N GLY A 331 41.27 66.32 -32.78
CA GLY A 331 39.83 66.56 -32.76
C GLY A 331 39.20 66.53 -34.14
N ALA A 332 37.92 66.89 -34.22
CA ALA A 332 37.20 66.93 -35.48
C ALA A 332 37.90 67.92 -36.49
N PRO A 333 38.04 67.53 -37.78
CA PRO A 333 38.74 68.31 -38.77
C PRO A 333 38.05 69.68 -39.04
N ILE A 334 38.84 70.70 -39.25
CA ILE A 334 38.36 72.07 -39.55
C ILE A 334 38.59 72.41 -41.04
N ASN A 335 39.75 72.08 -41.60
CA ASN A 335 40.13 72.42 -42.96
C ASN A 335 39.42 71.58 -44.02
N ALA A 336 39.25 72.11 -45.22
CA ALA A 336 38.75 71.33 -46.33
C ALA A 336 39.72 70.16 -46.68
N GLY A 337 39.21 68.96 -46.82
CA GLY A 337 40.00 67.74 -47.07
C GLY A 337 39.13 66.49 -46.98
N THR A 338 39.78 65.38 -47.22
CA THR A 338 39.15 64.06 -47.00
C THR A 338 39.76 63.44 -45.73
N TYR A 339 38.91 63.06 -44.82
CA TYR A 339 39.29 62.59 -43.52
C TYR A 339 38.60 61.23 -43.26
N TRP A 340 39.15 60.42 -42.39
CA TRP A 340 38.56 59.17 -41.91
C TRP A 340 38.09 59.28 -40.47
N VAL A 341 36.98 58.72 -40.15
CA VAL A 341 36.44 58.74 -38.82
C VAL A 341 36.23 57.26 -38.34
N GLU A 342 36.72 56.99 -37.16
CA GLU A 342 36.52 55.72 -36.43
C GLU A 342 35.56 56.06 -35.28
N ALA A 343 34.51 55.22 -35.14
CA ALA A 343 33.70 55.21 -33.93
C ALA A 343 34.28 54.17 -32.92
N TYR A 344 34.36 54.62 -31.70
CA TYR A 344 34.79 53.79 -30.59
C TYR A 344 33.66 53.66 -29.55
N ALA A 345 33.32 52.46 -29.16
CA ALA A 345 32.48 52.23 -28.01
C ALA A 345 33.36 51.64 -26.90
N PRO A 346 33.36 52.22 -25.70
CA PRO A 346 34.14 51.65 -24.60
C PRO A 346 33.60 50.28 -24.23
N GLU A 347 34.46 49.39 -23.80
CA GLU A 347 34.11 48.10 -23.28
C GLU A 347 33.21 48.28 -22.04
N THR A 348 32.13 47.55 -21.99
CA THR A 348 31.25 47.45 -20.82
C THR A 348 31.24 46.03 -20.32
N SER A 349 30.80 45.76 -19.10
CA SER A 349 30.65 44.42 -18.54
C SER A 349 29.73 43.53 -19.38
N SER A 350 28.89 44.11 -20.24
CA SER A 350 27.92 43.39 -21.08
C SER A 350 28.31 43.27 -22.54
N THR A 351 29.27 44.08 -23.04
CA THR A 351 29.69 44.09 -24.44
C THR A 351 31.20 44.18 -24.57
N ALA A 352 31.76 43.50 -25.60
CA ALA A 352 33.14 43.74 -25.99
C ALA A 352 33.32 45.12 -26.59
N SER A 353 34.55 45.70 -26.48
CA SER A 353 34.91 46.93 -27.22
C SER A 353 34.84 46.66 -28.72
N ALA A 354 34.34 47.58 -29.47
CA ALA A 354 34.25 47.54 -30.93
C ALA A 354 35.10 48.65 -31.55
#